data_c62fb225e3ef6cfb5fca66ded64fda16
#
_entry.id   c62fb225e3ef6cfb5fca66ded64fda16
#
_cell.length_a   1.000
_cell.length_b   1.000
_cell.length_c   1.000
_cell.angle_alpha   90.00
_cell.angle_beta   90.00
_cell.angle_gamma   90.00
#
_symmetry.space_group_name_H-M   'P 1'
#
loop_
_entity.id
_entity.type
_entity.pdbx_description
1 polymer ?
#
loop_
_entity_poly.entity_id
_entity_poly.type
_entity_poly.pdbx_seq_one_letter_code
_entity_poly.pdbx_strand_id
1 'polypeptide(L)'
;MSALSRICRRSCGLWVSAFLVVGLWTSAPARADDPINVNVDQAQLVNLPDRVATIIIGNPLIADATVQNGGILVVTGKGFGMTNLLALDRNGRVLMSRMVEVRGPGTSDIVTVYKGIERESYSCAPNCERRITLGDSPAFFNATLSQSGARNGQAQAAK
;
A
#
# COMPACT_ATOMS: atom_id res chain seq x y z
N MET A 1 -17.90 75.04 49.32
CA MET A 1 -16.67 75.76 49.06
C MET A 1 -15.61 74.73 48.77
N SER A 2 -15.51 74.37 47.55
CA SER A 2 -14.56 74.76 46.51
C SER A 2 -13.32 73.86 46.49
N ALA A 3 -13.28 73.12 45.37
CA ALA A 3 -12.11 72.78 44.58
C ALA A 3 -11.04 71.85 45.21
N LEU A 4 -10.99 70.69 44.65
CA LEU A 4 -9.78 70.09 44.11
C LEU A 4 -10.09 68.70 43.54
N SER A 5 -10.75 68.75 42.43
CA SER A 5 -10.81 67.58 41.48
C SER A 5 -10.06 67.98 40.21
N ARG A 6 -9.05 67.34 39.87
CA ARG A 6 -8.43 67.22 38.56
C ARG A 6 -6.96 66.95 38.77
N ILE A 7 -6.54 65.73 38.68
CA ILE A 7 -5.28 65.26 38.16
C ILE A 7 -5.22 63.76 38.51
N CYS A 8 -5.76 62.91 37.67
CA CYS A 8 -5.29 61.53 37.50
C CYS A 8 -6.08 60.87 36.34
N ARG A 9 -5.93 61.47 35.22
CA ARG A 9 -6.48 60.93 33.97
C ARG A 9 -5.45 61.10 32.87
N ARG A 10 -4.44 60.28 32.84
CA ARG A 10 -3.55 60.09 31.66
C ARG A 10 -2.35 59.27 32.08
N SER A 11 -2.45 57.99 32.13
CA SER A 11 -1.31 57.05 32.03
C SER A 11 -1.68 55.59 32.30
N CYS A 12 -2.85 55.13 31.90
CA CYS A 12 -3.18 53.72 32.09
C CYS A 12 -3.85 53.12 30.83
N GLY A 13 -3.36 53.51 29.66
CA GLY A 13 -3.98 53.11 28.38
C GLY A 13 -3.06 52.57 27.34
N LEU A 14 -1.82 52.19 27.62
CA LEU A 14 -0.84 51.90 26.58
C LEU A 14 -0.02 50.60 26.78
N TRP A 15 -0.42 49.71 27.67
CA TRP A 15 0.36 48.49 27.95
C TRP A 15 -0.42 47.17 27.79
N VAL A 16 -1.58 47.15 27.17
CA VAL A 16 -2.40 45.91 26.98
C VAL A 16 -2.47 45.43 25.56
N SER A 17 -1.78 46.03 24.58
CA SER A 17 -1.89 45.64 23.16
C SER A 17 -0.69 44.86 22.60
N ALA A 18 0.17 44.27 23.43
CA ALA A 18 1.42 43.66 22.93
C ALA A 18 1.59 42.15 23.21
N PHE A 19 0.55 41.39 23.52
CA PHE A 19 0.70 39.96 23.77
C PHE A 19 -0.45 39.13 23.23
N LEU A 20 -0.66 39.15 21.92
CA LEU A 20 -1.54 38.18 21.27
C LEU A 20 -1.11 37.91 19.82
N VAL A 21 0.20 37.66 19.63
CA VAL A 21 0.70 36.96 18.45
C VAL A 21 1.04 35.53 18.90
N VAL A 22 0.02 34.77 19.28
CA VAL A 22 0.12 33.32 19.39
C VAL A 22 0.27 32.80 17.97
N GLY A 23 1.50 32.39 17.63
CA GLY A 23 1.83 31.83 16.33
C GLY A 23 0.91 30.65 16.01
N LEU A 24 0.12 30.78 14.95
CA LEU A 24 -0.45 29.63 14.23
C LEU A 24 0.73 28.84 13.68
N TRP A 25 1.21 27.88 14.42
CA TRP A 25 2.07 26.82 13.87
C TRP A 25 1.18 25.99 12.98
N THR A 26 1.17 26.31 11.68
CA THR A 26 0.58 25.48 10.66
C THR A 26 1.40 24.20 10.61
N SER A 27 0.96 23.17 11.34
CA SER A 27 1.45 21.82 11.16
C SER A 27 1.11 21.42 9.72
N ALA A 28 2.12 21.44 8.82
CA ALA A 28 1.96 20.90 7.50
C ALA A 28 1.55 19.42 7.65
N PRO A 29 0.48 18.96 6.96
CA PRO A 29 0.11 17.56 7.01
C PRO A 29 1.31 16.76 6.47
N ALA A 30 1.78 15.81 7.25
CA ALA A 30 2.74 14.82 6.78
C ALA A 30 2.08 14.10 5.59
N ARG A 31 2.64 14.28 4.40
CA ARG A 31 2.19 13.59 3.20
C ARG A 31 2.56 12.14 3.38
N ALA A 32 1.61 11.30 3.77
CA ALA A 32 1.77 9.87 3.63
C ALA A 32 1.81 9.58 2.12
N ASP A 33 2.90 8.99 1.64
CA ASP A 33 2.96 8.55 0.25
C ASP A 33 1.83 7.55 -0.01
N ASP A 34 1.09 7.74 -1.10
CA ASP A 34 -0.02 6.88 -1.48
C ASP A 34 0.44 5.42 -1.59
N PRO A 35 -0.31 4.45 -1.05
CA PRO A 35 0.04 3.04 -1.13
C PRO A 35 0.08 2.57 -2.59
N ILE A 36 0.98 1.65 -2.90
CA ILE A 36 1.02 0.96 -4.18
C ILE A 36 -0.05 -0.13 -4.13
N ASN A 37 -1.13 0.04 -4.91
CA ASN A 37 -2.21 -0.93 -4.99
C ASN A 37 -1.95 -1.88 -6.15
N VAL A 38 -1.87 -3.19 -5.87
CA VAL A 38 -1.65 -4.24 -6.86
C VAL A 38 -2.69 -5.33 -6.64
N ASN A 39 -3.22 -5.92 -7.71
CA ASN A 39 -4.05 -7.12 -7.56
C ASN A 39 -3.16 -8.37 -7.55
N VAL A 40 -3.65 -9.43 -6.89
CA VAL A 40 -2.99 -10.75 -6.94
C VAL A 40 -2.85 -11.19 -8.40
N ASP A 41 -1.71 -11.78 -8.73
CA ASP A 41 -1.34 -12.24 -10.07
C ASP A 41 -1.20 -11.11 -11.12
N GLN A 42 -1.15 -9.85 -10.69
CA GLN A 42 -0.92 -8.70 -11.55
C GLN A 42 0.37 -7.96 -11.18
N ALA A 43 0.87 -7.19 -12.14
CA ALA A 43 2.04 -6.35 -11.98
C ALA A 43 1.68 -4.87 -12.11
N GLN A 44 2.27 -4.04 -11.26
CA GLN A 44 2.15 -2.59 -11.27
C GLN A 44 3.52 -1.96 -11.50
N LEU A 45 3.58 -0.97 -12.39
CA LEU A 45 4.80 -0.21 -12.63
C LEU A 45 4.89 0.97 -11.66
N VAL A 46 6.06 1.15 -11.07
CA VAL A 46 6.38 2.25 -10.14
C VAL A 46 7.67 2.90 -10.58
N ASN A 47 7.70 4.22 -10.69
CA ASN A 47 8.92 4.95 -10.96
C ASN A 47 9.79 5.00 -9.71
N LEU A 48 11.06 4.65 -9.86
CA LEU A 48 12.05 4.76 -8.80
C LEU A 48 12.70 6.14 -8.81
N PRO A 49 13.06 6.68 -7.64
CA PRO A 49 13.91 7.85 -7.57
C PRO A 49 15.33 7.54 -8.12
N ASP A 50 16.04 8.58 -8.52
CA ASP A 50 17.43 8.44 -8.97
C ASP A 50 18.33 7.84 -7.87
N ARG A 51 19.38 7.12 -8.30
CA ARG A 51 20.43 6.55 -7.43
C ARG A 51 19.99 5.42 -6.51
N VAL A 52 18.84 4.79 -6.76
CA VAL A 52 18.47 3.56 -6.05
C VAL A 52 19.49 2.46 -6.36
N ALA A 53 19.98 1.80 -5.32
CA ALA A 53 20.92 0.70 -5.41
C ALA A 53 20.33 -0.63 -4.89
N THR A 54 19.40 -0.54 -3.93
CA THR A 54 18.81 -1.72 -3.28
C THR A 54 17.31 -1.53 -3.12
N ILE A 55 16.54 -2.59 -3.41
CA ILE A 55 15.11 -2.67 -3.14
C ILE A 55 14.88 -3.75 -2.09
N ILE A 56 14.03 -3.47 -1.11
CA ILE A 56 13.65 -4.39 -0.05
C ILE A 56 12.13 -4.48 -0.01
N ILE A 57 11.62 -5.71 -0.06
CA ILE A 57 10.22 -6.04 0.21
C ILE A 57 10.16 -6.70 1.59
N GLY A 58 9.29 -6.22 2.46
CA GLY A 58 9.17 -6.72 3.84
C GLY A 58 8.65 -8.16 3.90
N ASN A 59 7.66 -8.50 3.08
CA ASN A 59 7.13 -9.86 2.98
C ASN A 59 7.04 -10.33 1.53
N PRO A 60 7.96 -11.20 1.08
CA PRO A 60 7.99 -11.71 -0.29
C PRO A 60 6.86 -12.68 -0.64
N LEU A 61 6.07 -13.14 0.34
CA LEU A 61 4.86 -13.94 0.10
C LEU A 61 3.67 -13.06 -0.34
N ILE A 62 3.68 -11.76 0.00
CA ILE A 62 2.62 -10.82 -0.35
C ILE A 62 2.94 -10.16 -1.70
N ALA A 63 4.13 -9.63 -1.87
CA ALA A 63 4.55 -8.96 -3.09
C ALA A 63 6.00 -9.28 -3.45
N ASP A 64 6.31 -9.17 -4.73
CA ASP A 64 7.67 -9.23 -5.25
C ASP A 64 7.98 -7.96 -6.04
N ALA A 65 9.26 -7.60 -6.16
CA ALA A 65 9.68 -6.40 -6.86
C ALA A 65 10.92 -6.64 -7.70
N THR A 66 10.84 -6.29 -8.98
CA THR A 66 11.94 -6.44 -9.93
C THR A 66 12.26 -5.09 -10.57
N VAL A 67 13.54 -4.69 -10.52
CA VAL A 67 14.01 -3.46 -11.17
C VAL A 67 14.21 -3.71 -12.66
N GLN A 68 13.65 -2.82 -13.48
CA GLN A 68 13.84 -2.79 -14.92
C GLN A 68 14.77 -1.64 -15.30
N ASN A 69 15.32 -1.71 -16.51
CA ASN A 69 16.12 -0.63 -17.06
C ASN A 69 15.30 0.67 -17.13
N GLY A 70 15.96 1.83 -16.91
CA GLY A 70 15.30 3.13 -16.94
C GLY A 70 14.65 3.56 -15.62
N GLY A 71 15.00 2.92 -14.48
CA GLY A 71 14.49 3.34 -13.17
C GLY A 71 13.03 2.96 -12.93
N ILE A 72 12.56 1.90 -13.56
CA ILE A 72 11.20 1.37 -13.38
C ILE A 72 11.26 0.15 -12.48
N LEU A 73 10.39 0.12 -11.48
CA LEU A 73 10.15 -1.02 -10.61
C LEU A 73 8.84 -1.72 -11.03
N VAL A 74 8.92 -3.01 -11.26
CA VAL A 74 7.76 -3.86 -11.46
C VAL A 74 7.42 -4.50 -10.13
N VAL A 75 6.28 -4.14 -9.55
CA VAL A 75 5.76 -4.74 -8.31
C VAL A 75 4.69 -5.75 -8.68
N THR A 76 4.88 -7.01 -8.28
CA THR A 76 3.97 -8.12 -8.56
C THR A 76 3.25 -8.55 -7.29
N GLY A 77 1.93 -8.59 -7.31
CA GLY A 77 1.11 -9.12 -6.21
C GLY A 77 1.11 -10.64 -6.21
N LYS A 78 1.53 -11.27 -5.11
CA LYS A 78 1.60 -12.73 -4.96
C LYS A 78 0.55 -13.29 -3.99
N GLY A 79 0.28 -12.56 -2.92
CA GLY A 79 -0.69 -12.95 -1.91
C GLY A 79 -1.39 -11.74 -1.31
N PHE A 80 -2.58 -11.95 -0.77
CA PHE A 80 -3.36 -10.87 -0.15
C PHE A 80 -2.66 -10.31 1.08
N GLY A 81 -2.77 -9.01 1.28
CA GLY A 81 -2.28 -8.35 2.47
C GLY A 81 -1.51 -7.07 2.19
N MET A 82 -0.86 -6.58 3.22
CA MET A 82 -0.06 -5.37 3.18
C MET A 82 1.39 -5.69 3.53
N THR A 83 2.31 -5.08 2.80
CA THR A 83 3.74 -5.13 3.09
C THR A 83 4.35 -3.76 2.81
N ASN A 84 5.60 -3.57 3.16
CA ASN A 84 6.33 -2.35 2.85
C ASN A 84 7.38 -2.60 1.76
N LEU A 85 7.66 -1.54 1.00
CA LEU A 85 8.69 -1.46 -0.01
C LEU A 85 9.64 -0.32 0.35
N LEU A 86 10.93 -0.62 0.42
CA LEU A 86 11.99 0.34 0.68
C LEU A 86 12.95 0.37 -0.50
N ALA A 87 13.31 1.58 -0.94
CA ALA A 87 14.37 1.79 -1.91
C ALA A 87 15.51 2.56 -1.25
N LEU A 88 16.73 2.03 -1.32
CA LEU A 88 17.91 2.57 -0.66
C LEU A 88 18.98 2.98 -1.69
N ASP A 89 19.78 3.97 -1.33
CA ASP A 89 20.98 4.32 -2.08
C ASP A 89 22.18 3.39 -1.71
N ARG A 90 23.33 3.61 -2.34
CA ARG A 90 24.56 2.83 -2.06
C ARG A 90 25.07 2.99 -0.64
N ASN A 91 24.68 4.05 0.06
CA ASN A 91 25.08 4.34 1.43
C ASN A 91 24.08 3.80 2.46
N GLY A 92 23.02 3.09 2.01
CA GLY A 92 21.97 2.56 2.87
C GLY A 92 20.94 3.60 3.29
N ARG A 93 20.95 4.80 2.70
CA ARG A 93 19.94 5.83 3.01
C ARG A 93 18.62 5.51 2.27
N VAL A 94 17.51 5.58 2.98
CA VAL A 94 16.18 5.37 2.40
C VAL A 94 15.84 6.55 1.48
N LEU A 95 15.61 6.26 0.20
CA LEU A 95 15.17 7.21 -0.82
C LEU A 95 13.66 7.17 -1.02
N MET A 96 13.04 5.99 -0.83
CA MET A 96 11.60 5.81 -0.93
C MET A 96 11.15 4.74 0.09
N SER A 97 10.03 4.99 0.75
CA SER A 97 9.38 4.04 1.65
C SER A 97 7.88 4.09 1.38
N ARG A 98 7.31 3.02 0.84
CA ARG A 98 5.89 2.95 0.50
C ARG A 98 5.26 1.67 0.99
N MET A 99 3.97 1.75 1.34
CA MET A 99 3.16 0.57 1.58
C MET A 99 2.73 -0.04 0.25
N VAL A 100 2.76 -1.36 0.17
CA VAL A 100 2.21 -2.15 -0.93
C VAL A 100 0.99 -2.88 -0.41
N GLU A 101 -0.16 -2.60 -0.98
CA GLU A 101 -1.41 -3.28 -0.68
C GLU A 101 -1.76 -4.22 -1.84
N VAL A 102 -1.75 -5.51 -1.56
CA VAL A 102 -2.14 -6.53 -2.54
C VAL A 102 -3.58 -6.95 -2.27
N ARG A 103 -4.43 -6.62 -3.23
CA ARG A 103 -5.87 -6.88 -3.18
C ARG A 103 -6.22 -8.12 -3.98
N GLY A 104 -7.33 -8.74 -3.63
CA GLY A 104 -7.93 -9.77 -4.47
C GLY A 104 -8.42 -9.22 -5.80
N PRO A 105 -8.58 -10.08 -6.81
CA PRO A 105 -9.39 -9.71 -7.95
C PRO A 105 -10.77 -9.31 -7.42
N GLY A 106 -11.42 -8.37 -8.09
CA GLY A 106 -12.74 -7.89 -7.69
C GLY A 106 -13.64 -9.07 -7.32
N THR A 107 -14.35 -8.96 -6.20
CA THR A 107 -15.21 -10.02 -5.64
C THR A 107 -16.36 -10.44 -6.57
N SER A 108 -16.59 -9.70 -7.66
CA SER A 108 -17.66 -9.94 -8.63
C SER A 108 -17.54 -11.28 -9.37
N ASP A 109 -16.31 -11.80 -9.51
CA ASP A 109 -16.07 -12.97 -10.36
C ASP A 109 -15.65 -14.22 -9.58
N ILE A 110 -15.63 -14.13 -8.25
CA ILE A 110 -15.28 -15.26 -7.39
C ILE A 110 -16.53 -15.81 -6.72
N VAL A 111 -16.79 -17.08 -6.98
CA VAL A 111 -17.84 -17.85 -6.31
C VAL A 111 -17.19 -18.85 -5.37
N THR A 112 -17.54 -18.75 -4.10
CA THR A 112 -17.13 -19.71 -3.07
C THR A 112 -18.27 -20.65 -2.78
N VAL A 113 -18.02 -21.95 -2.91
CA VAL A 113 -18.98 -23.02 -2.66
C VAL A 113 -18.58 -23.78 -1.40
N TYR A 114 -19.51 -24.00 -0.50
CA TYR A 114 -19.32 -24.83 0.69
C TYR A 114 -20.06 -26.16 0.52
N LYS A 115 -19.31 -27.25 0.65
CA LYS A 115 -19.85 -28.63 0.68
C LYS A 115 -19.66 -29.19 2.09
N GLY A 116 -20.61 -28.95 2.96
CA GLY A 116 -20.45 -29.15 4.39
C GLY A 116 -19.41 -28.17 4.97
N ILE A 117 -18.27 -28.66 5.45
CA ILE A 117 -17.18 -27.86 5.98
C ILE A 117 -16.10 -27.56 4.92
N GLU A 118 -16.17 -28.19 3.75
CA GLU A 118 -15.19 -28.01 2.68
C GLU A 118 -15.52 -26.78 1.86
N ARG A 119 -14.49 -25.96 1.64
CA ARG A 119 -14.56 -24.75 0.84
C ARG A 119 -13.91 -24.98 -0.53
N GLU A 120 -14.56 -24.54 -1.60
CA GLU A 120 -14.06 -24.56 -2.97
C GLU A 120 -14.26 -23.20 -3.61
N SER A 121 -13.24 -22.64 -4.27
CA SER A 121 -13.31 -21.34 -4.93
C SER A 121 -13.22 -21.46 -6.45
N TYR A 122 -14.08 -20.74 -7.14
CA TYR A 122 -14.18 -20.69 -8.58
C TYR A 122 -14.08 -19.26 -9.08
N SER A 123 -13.49 -19.05 -10.25
CA SER A 123 -13.56 -17.80 -11.03
C SER A 123 -14.62 -17.97 -12.10
N CYS A 124 -15.62 -17.08 -12.13
CA CYS A 124 -16.83 -17.22 -12.95
C CYS A 124 -17.01 -16.06 -13.94
N ALA A 125 -16.02 -15.77 -14.77
CA ALA A 125 -16.14 -14.77 -15.84
C ALA A 125 -15.38 -15.20 -17.11
N PRO A 126 -16.05 -15.57 -18.20
CA PRO A 126 -17.48 -15.78 -18.42
C PRO A 126 -18.00 -17.15 -17.93
N ASN A 127 -17.12 -18.11 -17.71
CA ASN A 127 -17.44 -19.45 -17.24
C ASN A 127 -16.77 -19.71 -15.88
N CYS A 128 -17.40 -20.58 -15.06
CA CYS A 128 -16.83 -20.95 -13.79
C CYS A 128 -15.69 -21.96 -13.95
N GLU A 129 -14.47 -21.57 -13.62
CA GLU A 129 -13.29 -22.42 -13.60
C GLU A 129 -12.72 -22.53 -12.20
N ARG A 130 -12.05 -23.64 -11.90
CA ARG A 130 -11.38 -23.84 -10.62
C ARG A 130 -10.27 -22.81 -10.44
N ARG A 131 -10.19 -22.21 -9.25
CA ARG A 131 -9.18 -21.27 -8.89
C ARG A 131 -8.34 -21.79 -7.73
N ILE A 132 -7.03 -21.54 -7.76
CA ILE A 132 -6.13 -21.82 -6.62
C ILE A 132 -6.33 -20.68 -5.60
N THR A 133 -6.94 -21.00 -4.46
CA THR A 133 -7.21 -20.04 -3.40
C THR A 133 -6.82 -20.62 -2.05
N LEU A 134 -6.08 -19.84 -1.25
CA LEU A 134 -5.73 -20.26 0.11
C LEU A 134 -7.00 -20.36 0.97
N GLY A 135 -7.07 -21.44 1.74
CA GLY A 135 -8.23 -21.74 2.60
C GLY A 135 -9.28 -22.63 1.94
N ASP A 136 -9.12 -23.02 0.69
CA ASP A 136 -9.93 -24.10 0.09
C ASP A 136 -9.55 -25.46 0.69
N SER A 137 -10.45 -26.44 0.55
CA SER A 137 -10.19 -27.80 1.06
C SER A 137 -8.90 -28.36 0.44
N PRO A 138 -8.09 -29.08 1.19
CA PRO A 138 -6.80 -29.59 0.69
C PRO A 138 -6.96 -30.47 -0.56
N ALA A 139 -8.04 -31.24 -0.65
CA ALA A 139 -8.32 -32.07 -1.83
C ALA A 139 -8.55 -31.22 -3.09
N PHE A 140 -9.39 -30.20 -2.99
CA PHE A 140 -9.68 -29.28 -4.09
C PHE A 140 -8.44 -28.47 -4.50
N PHE A 141 -7.73 -27.92 -3.50
CA PHE A 141 -6.51 -27.13 -3.72
C PHE A 141 -5.42 -27.93 -4.44
N ASN A 142 -5.09 -29.13 -3.93
CA ASN A 142 -4.04 -29.97 -4.52
C ASN A 142 -4.39 -30.45 -5.91
N ALA A 143 -5.65 -30.83 -6.16
CA ALA A 143 -6.12 -31.22 -7.49
C ALA A 143 -6.00 -30.06 -8.50
N THR A 144 -6.38 -28.85 -8.08
CA THR A 144 -6.31 -27.65 -8.92
C THR A 144 -4.85 -27.25 -9.20
N LEU A 145 -3.98 -27.30 -8.18
CA LEU A 145 -2.55 -27.03 -8.29
C LEU A 145 -1.87 -28.02 -9.24
N SER A 146 -2.19 -29.31 -9.15
CA SER A 146 -1.67 -30.37 -10.04
C SER A 146 -2.06 -30.13 -11.50
N GLN A 147 -3.34 -29.79 -11.75
CA GLN A 147 -3.80 -29.48 -13.12
C GLN A 147 -3.12 -28.24 -13.69
N SER A 148 -2.96 -27.19 -12.89
CA SER A 148 -2.23 -25.97 -13.28
C SER A 148 -0.77 -26.25 -13.59
N GLY A 149 -0.11 -27.06 -12.77
CA GLY A 149 1.28 -27.49 -12.97
C GLY A 149 1.46 -28.29 -14.27
N ALA A 150 0.57 -29.23 -14.54
CA ALA A 150 0.58 -30.01 -15.79
C ALA A 150 0.42 -29.12 -17.02
N ARG A 151 -0.54 -28.18 -16.99
CA ARG A 151 -0.74 -27.19 -18.08
C ARG A 151 0.50 -26.33 -18.32
N ASN A 152 1.11 -25.83 -17.25
CA ASN A 152 2.31 -25.01 -17.35
C ASN A 152 3.51 -25.79 -17.91
N GLY A 153 3.66 -27.06 -17.51
CA GLY A 153 4.70 -27.96 -18.05
C GLY A 153 4.53 -28.19 -19.54
N GLN A 154 3.29 -28.39 -20.01
CA GLN A 154 3.02 -28.56 -21.46
C GLN A 154 3.34 -27.27 -22.23
N ALA A 155 2.99 -26.11 -21.70
CA ALA A 155 3.27 -24.83 -22.35
C ALA A 155 4.78 -24.53 -22.44
N GLN A 156 5.59 -25.02 -21.51
CA GLN A 156 7.05 -24.88 -21.53
C GLN A 156 7.70 -25.88 -22.51
N ALA A 157 7.15 -27.08 -22.63
CA ALA A 157 7.66 -28.09 -23.55
C ALA A 157 7.36 -27.77 -25.04
N ALA A 158 6.42 -26.87 -25.31
CA ALA A 158 6.05 -26.43 -26.66
C ALA A 158 6.90 -25.26 -27.20
N LYS A 159 7.89 -24.78 -26.43
CA LYS A 159 8.87 -23.76 -26.84
C LYS A 159 10.13 -24.39 -27.38
#